data_5f74794875170fb674e289d1d77f18b5
#
_entry.id   5f74794875170fb674e289d1d77f18b5
#
_cell.length_a   1.000
_cell.length_b   1.000
_cell.length_c   1.000
_cell.angle_alpha   90.00
_cell.angle_beta   90.00
_cell.angle_gamma   90.00
#
_symmetry.space_group_name_H-M   'P 1'
#
loop_
_entity.id
_entity.type
_entity.pdbx_description
1 polymer ?
#
loop_
_entity_poly.entity_id
_entity_poly.type
_entity_poly.pdbx_seq_one_letter_code
_entity_poly.pdbx_strand_id
1 'polypeptide(L)'
;MAYEYHITRSASWDADLDPITIEEVEQMAELLPPGFQIDWEGVLEVRTPYGIETESIGPCVFYQDPYMPGERIYVRFQGEVPQFSLEDPSRLEPFLELAALLDAAVQDNDGLIYT
;
A
#
# COMPACT_ATOMS: atom_id res chain seq x y z
N MET A 1 14.79 -6.44 7.62
CA MET A 1 14.99 -5.56 6.48
C MET A 1 13.70 -5.53 5.66
N ALA A 2 13.17 -4.36 5.37
CA ALA A 2 11.92 -4.25 4.64
C ALA A 2 12.16 -4.18 3.13
N TYR A 3 11.26 -4.79 2.36
CA TYR A 3 11.23 -4.71 0.90
C TYR A 3 10.18 -3.68 0.51
N GLU A 4 10.55 -2.71 -0.31
CA GLU A 4 9.64 -1.67 -0.77
C GLU A 4 9.07 -2.01 -2.13
N TYR A 5 7.76 -1.75 -2.29
CA TYR A 5 7.01 -2.03 -3.50
C TYR A 5 6.14 -0.83 -3.88
N HIS A 6 5.84 -0.74 -5.16
CA HIS A 6 5.01 0.32 -5.74
C HIS A 6 3.90 -0.31 -6.59
N ILE A 7 2.74 0.32 -6.59
CA ILE A 7 1.61 -0.10 -7.44
C ILE A 7 1.47 0.93 -8.55
N THR A 8 1.66 0.52 -9.80
CA THR A 8 1.65 1.44 -10.93
C THR A 8 1.08 0.80 -12.18
N ARG A 9 0.47 1.62 -13.04
CA ARG A 9 0.07 1.26 -14.39
C ARG A 9 1.14 1.57 -15.41
N SER A 10 2.16 2.31 -15.02
CA SER A 10 3.29 2.67 -15.88
C SER A 10 4.24 1.50 -16.06
N ALA A 11 4.99 1.51 -17.15
CA ALA A 11 6.07 0.54 -17.38
C ALA A 11 7.17 0.62 -16.31
N SER A 12 7.35 1.80 -15.71
CA SER A 12 8.27 2.01 -14.59
C SER A 12 7.64 2.93 -13.55
N TRP A 13 7.67 2.52 -12.27
CA TRP A 13 7.05 3.28 -11.19
C TRP A 13 7.65 4.68 -11.01
N ASP A 14 8.95 4.82 -11.24
CA ASP A 14 9.66 6.09 -11.06
C ASP A 14 9.41 7.09 -12.20
N ALA A 15 8.81 6.63 -13.30
CA ALA A 15 8.44 7.46 -14.44
C ALA A 15 6.92 7.61 -14.58
N ASP A 16 6.15 7.23 -13.56
CA ASP A 16 4.69 7.32 -13.58
C ASP A 16 4.25 8.78 -13.39
N LEU A 17 3.68 9.35 -14.46
CA LEU A 17 3.19 10.73 -14.48
C LEU A 17 1.72 10.87 -14.08
N ASP A 18 1.02 9.74 -13.91
CA ASP A 18 -0.39 9.71 -13.56
C ASP A 18 -0.65 8.61 -12.53
N PRO A 19 -0.10 8.76 -11.30
CA PRO A 19 -0.21 7.72 -10.30
C PRO A 19 -1.66 7.50 -9.84
N ILE A 20 -1.93 6.27 -9.44
CA ILE A 20 -3.24 5.88 -8.90
C ILE A 20 -3.50 6.69 -7.63
N THR A 21 -4.71 7.25 -7.53
CA THR A 21 -5.12 8.08 -6.40
C THR A 21 -6.01 7.28 -5.42
N ILE A 22 -6.10 7.80 -4.19
CA ILE A 22 -6.99 7.19 -3.19
C ILE A 22 -8.45 7.30 -3.62
N GLU A 23 -8.82 8.34 -4.37
CA GLU A 23 -10.18 8.52 -4.88
C GLU A 23 -10.56 7.41 -5.86
N GLU A 24 -9.62 6.94 -6.68
CA GLU A 24 -9.86 5.79 -7.56
C GLU A 24 -10.13 4.53 -6.76
N VAL A 25 -9.40 4.33 -5.67
CA VAL A 25 -9.59 3.18 -4.78
C VAL A 25 -10.96 3.26 -4.10
N GLU A 26 -11.37 4.46 -3.68
CA GLU A 26 -12.69 4.68 -3.08
C GLU A 26 -13.82 4.25 -4.00
N GLN A 27 -13.70 4.52 -5.30
CA GLN A 27 -14.71 4.10 -6.28
C GLN A 27 -14.84 2.59 -6.37
N MET A 28 -13.84 1.86 -5.94
CA MET A 28 -13.80 0.40 -5.94
C MET A 28 -13.85 -0.21 -4.52
N ALA A 29 -14.26 0.59 -3.51
CA ALA A 29 -14.19 0.18 -2.12
C ALA A 29 -14.94 -1.12 -1.82
N GLU A 30 -16.07 -1.35 -2.48
CA GLU A 30 -16.87 -2.56 -2.30
C GLU A 30 -16.23 -3.80 -2.93
N LEU A 31 -15.28 -3.61 -3.84
CA LEU A 31 -14.61 -4.68 -4.57
C LEU A 31 -13.23 -5.00 -4.01
N LEU A 32 -12.77 -4.29 -2.98
CA LEU A 32 -11.45 -4.52 -2.41
C LEU A 32 -11.28 -5.98 -1.96
N PRO A 33 -10.09 -6.57 -2.19
CA PRO A 33 -9.81 -7.92 -1.69
C PRO A 33 -9.94 -7.99 -0.17
N PRO A 34 -10.24 -9.17 0.39
CA PRO A 34 -10.38 -9.32 1.84
C PRO A 34 -9.16 -8.80 2.60
N GLY A 35 -9.41 -8.11 3.70
CA GLY A 35 -8.36 -7.54 4.54
C GLY A 35 -7.98 -6.11 4.23
N PHE A 36 -8.36 -5.57 3.07
CA PHE A 36 -8.08 -4.19 2.69
C PHE A 36 -9.19 -3.25 3.14
N GLN A 37 -8.80 -2.11 3.68
CA GLN A 37 -9.72 -1.04 4.05
C GLN A 37 -9.07 0.32 3.78
N ILE A 38 -9.92 1.33 3.55
CA ILE A 38 -9.46 2.71 3.37
C ILE A 38 -9.48 3.41 4.72
N ASP A 39 -8.37 4.08 5.05
CA ASP A 39 -8.26 4.93 6.22
C ASP A 39 -8.09 6.37 5.76
N TRP A 40 -9.12 7.18 5.94
CA TRP A 40 -9.12 8.58 5.51
C TRP A 40 -8.29 9.49 6.40
N GLU A 41 -8.06 9.10 7.66
CA GLU A 41 -7.27 9.91 8.58
C GLU A 41 -5.77 9.65 8.43
N GLY A 42 -5.39 8.39 8.27
CA GLY A 42 -4.01 8.00 8.03
C GLY A 42 -3.05 8.45 9.11
N VAL A 43 -3.37 8.17 10.39
CA VAL A 43 -2.50 8.49 11.52
C VAL A 43 -1.87 7.22 12.03
N LEU A 44 -0.54 7.16 12.02
CA LEU A 44 0.24 6.04 12.53
C LEU A 44 0.80 6.35 13.91
N GLU A 45 0.81 5.36 14.80
CA GLU A 45 1.51 5.44 16.08
C GLU A 45 2.90 4.81 15.92
N VAL A 46 3.92 5.57 16.27
CA VAL A 46 5.31 5.12 16.22
C VAL A 46 5.85 5.09 17.65
N ARG A 47 6.37 3.94 18.08
CA ARG A 47 7.02 3.85 19.38
C ARG A 47 8.46 4.32 19.27
N THR A 48 8.82 5.28 20.11
CA THR A 48 10.18 5.79 20.23
C THR A 48 10.71 5.54 21.65
N PRO A 49 12.03 5.71 21.88
CA PRO A 49 12.57 5.63 23.24
C PRO A 49 11.99 6.65 24.22
N TYR A 50 11.33 7.69 23.68
CA TYR A 50 10.74 8.78 24.47
C TYR A 50 9.22 8.64 24.63
N GLY A 51 8.61 7.58 24.11
CA GLY A 51 7.17 7.35 24.20
C GLY A 51 6.54 7.04 22.86
N ILE A 52 5.25 7.30 22.75
CA ILE A 52 4.49 7.09 21.52
C ILE A 52 4.34 8.42 20.80
N GLU A 53 4.76 8.46 19.54
CA GLU A 53 4.56 9.60 18.66
C GLU A 53 3.56 9.23 17.58
N THR A 54 2.85 10.23 17.03
CA THR A 54 1.94 10.04 15.91
C THR A 54 2.54 10.64 14.65
N GLU A 55 2.37 9.94 13.53
CA GLU A 55 2.77 10.39 12.21
C GLU A 55 1.55 10.40 11.31
N SER A 56 1.28 11.54 10.68
CA SER A 56 0.19 11.65 9.71
C SER A 56 0.71 11.32 8.33
N ILE A 57 0.14 10.28 7.69
CA ILE A 57 0.49 9.88 6.32
C ILE A 57 -0.63 10.22 5.34
N GLY A 58 -1.71 10.86 5.81
CA GLY A 58 -2.86 11.20 4.99
C GLY A 58 -3.70 9.98 4.59
N PRO A 59 -4.72 10.16 3.75
CA PRO A 59 -5.56 9.05 3.31
C PRO A 59 -4.73 7.93 2.71
N CYS A 60 -5.03 6.70 3.13
CA CYS A 60 -4.28 5.52 2.72
C CYS A 60 -5.19 4.29 2.69
N VAL A 61 -4.65 3.20 2.17
CA VAL A 61 -5.27 1.88 2.25
C VAL A 61 -4.41 1.06 3.20
N PHE A 62 -5.03 0.26 4.04
CA PHE A 62 -4.26 -0.69 4.85
C PHE A 62 -4.77 -2.11 4.64
N TYR A 63 -3.84 -3.05 4.80
CA TYR A 63 -4.12 -4.47 4.81
C TYR A 63 -3.95 -5.01 6.21
N GLN A 64 -4.97 -5.70 6.70
CA GLN A 64 -4.92 -6.41 7.97
C GLN A 64 -5.21 -7.89 7.72
N ASP A 65 -4.20 -8.74 7.94
CA ASP A 65 -4.34 -10.17 7.75
C ASP A 65 -5.35 -10.72 8.78
N PRO A 66 -6.42 -11.40 8.36
CA PRO A 66 -7.40 -11.99 9.28
C PRO A 66 -6.80 -12.99 10.27
N TYR A 67 -5.68 -13.61 9.90
CA TYR A 67 -4.99 -14.60 10.73
C TYR A 67 -3.90 -14.01 11.63
N MET A 68 -3.59 -12.72 11.45
CA MET A 68 -2.57 -12.02 12.24
C MET A 68 -3.12 -10.67 12.70
N PRO A 69 -4.13 -10.67 13.58
CA PRO A 69 -4.72 -9.42 14.05
C PRO A 69 -3.69 -8.59 14.82
N GLY A 70 -3.70 -7.29 14.59
CA GLY A 70 -2.75 -6.37 15.21
C GLY A 70 -1.65 -5.90 14.28
N GLU A 71 -1.38 -6.60 13.18
CA GLU A 71 -0.48 -6.12 12.15
C GLU A 71 -1.25 -5.45 11.03
N ARG A 72 -0.81 -4.25 10.65
CA ARG A 72 -1.35 -3.53 9.51
C ARG A 72 -0.22 -3.14 8.57
N ILE A 73 -0.46 -3.29 7.27
CA ILE A 73 0.47 -2.86 6.23
C ILE A 73 -0.20 -1.74 5.47
N TYR A 74 0.43 -0.56 5.48
CA TYR A 74 -0.16 0.64 4.89
C TYR A 74 0.36 0.85 3.48
N VAL A 75 -0.58 1.08 2.54
CA VAL A 75 -0.27 1.55 1.19
C VAL A 75 -0.46 3.07 1.20
N ARG A 76 0.63 3.80 1.00
CA ARG A 76 0.67 5.26 1.09
C ARG A 76 0.45 5.87 -0.29
N PHE A 77 -0.37 6.94 -0.34
CA PHE A 77 -0.76 7.60 -1.59
C PHE A 77 -0.29 9.05 -1.71
N GLN A 78 0.38 9.60 -0.75
CA GLN A 78 0.67 11.04 -0.60
C GLN A 78 1.35 11.69 -1.82
N GLY A 79 0.57 12.00 -2.88
CA GLY A 79 1.04 12.72 -4.06
C GLY A 79 2.03 11.96 -4.93
N GLU A 80 2.26 10.71 -4.62
CA GLU A 80 3.23 9.85 -5.29
C GLU A 80 2.58 8.52 -5.70
N VAL A 81 3.35 7.71 -6.42
CA VAL A 81 2.94 6.35 -6.74
C VAL A 81 2.67 5.59 -5.44
N PRO A 82 1.54 4.88 -5.34
CA PRO A 82 1.22 4.10 -4.14
C PRO A 82 2.37 3.17 -3.76
N GLN A 83 2.73 3.18 -2.49
CA GLN A 83 3.91 2.48 -2.01
C GLN A 83 3.61 1.76 -0.69
N PHE A 84 4.17 0.57 -0.54
CA PHE A 84 4.07 -0.20 0.70
C PHE A 84 5.36 -0.98 0.94
N SER A 85 5.56 -1.42 2.17
CA SER A 85 6.74 -2.19 2.56
C SER A 85 6.33 -3.50 3.21
N LEU A 86 7.06 -4.57 2.89
CA LEU A 86 6.89 -5.90 3.50
C LEU A 86 8.21 -6.35 4.11
N GLU A 87 8.16 -6.93 5.30
CA GLU A 87 9.31 -7.60 5.89
C GLU A 87 9.53 -8.99 5.27
N ASP A 88 8.43 -9.63 4.85
CA ASP A 88 8.45 -10.95 4.25
C ASP A 88 7.82 -10.90 2.85
N PRO A 89 8.62 -11.10 1.77
CA PRO A 89 8.09 -11.06 0.40
C PRO A 89 7.04 -12.14 0.11
N SER A 90 6.98 -13.20 0.91
CA SER A 90 5.95 -14.24 0.72
C SER A 90 4.53 -13.73 0.96
N ARG A 91 4.39 -12.56 1.60
CA ARG A 91 3.10 -11.94 1.89
C ARG A 91 2.63 -10.98 0.79
N LEU A 92 3.24 -11.01 -0.38
CA LEU A 92 2.95 -10.10 -1.48
C LEU A 92 1.60 -10.41 -2.16
N GLU A 93 1.11 -11.64 -2.11
CA GLU A 93 -0.07 -12.07 -2.87
C GLU A 93 -1.31 -11.18 -2.72
N PRO A 94 -1.73 -10.75 -1.50
CA PRO A 94 -2.89 -9.86 -1.38
C PRO A 94 -2.71 -8.54 -2.14
N PHE A 95 -1.49 -8.03 -2.19
CA PHE A 95 -1.20 -6.77 -2.89
C PHE A 95 -1.20 -6.97 -4.41
N LEU A 96 -0.89 -8.16 -4.90
CA LEU A 96 -1.06 -8.49 -6.31
C LEU A 96 -2.54 -8.48 -6.69
N GLU A 97 -3.41 -8.97 -5.82
CA GLU A 97 -4.86 -8.92 -6.04
C GLU A 97 -5.37 -7.48 -6.06
N LEU A 98 -4.88 -6.63 -5.13
CA LEU A 98 -5.22 -5.21 -5.12
C LEU A 98 -4.79 -4.53 -6.42
N ALA A 99 -3.56 -4.78 -6.86
CA ALA A 99 -3.04 -4.21 -8.10
C ALA A 99 -3.87 -4.65 -9.31
N ALA A 100 -4.26 -5.92 -9.36
CA ALA A 100 -5.10 -6.44 -10.43
C ALA A 100 -6.47 -5.75 -10.48
N LEU A 101 -7.08 -5.51 -9.32
CA LEU A 101 -8.32 -4.76 -9.22
C LEU A 101 -8.19 -3.35 -9.81
N LEU A 102 -7.04 -2.72 -9.62
CA LEU A 102 -6.74 -1.37 -10.10
C LEU A 102 -6.19 -1.35 -11.54
N ASP A 103 -6.18 -2.50 -12.22
CA ASP A 103 -5.59 -2.66 -13.54
C ASP A 103 -4.12 -2.18 -13.57
N ALA A 104 -3.38 -2.58 -12.57
CA ALA A 104 -2.00 -2.16 -12.32
C ALA A 104 -1.11 -3.36 -12.01
N ALA A 105 0.17 -3.12 -11.80
CA ALA A 105 1.12 -4.13 -11.38
C ALA A 105 1.91 -3.65 -10.16
N VAL A 106 2.48 -4.60 -9.42
CA VAL A 106 3.39 -4.32 -8.34
C VAL A 106 4.82 -4.35 -8.87
N GLN A 107 5.60 -3.34 -8.54
CA GLN A 107 7.02 -3.26 -8.90
C GLN A 107 7.85 -3.04 -7.64
N ASP A 108 9.05 -3.62 -7.60
CA ASP A 108 10.03 -3.30 -6.56
C ASP A 108 10.83 -2.04 -6.93
N ASN A 109 11.77 -1.63 -6.09
CA ASN A 109 12.58 -0.43 -6.34
C ASN A 109 13.44 -0.54 -7.61
N ASP A 110 13.76 -1.75 -8.03
CA ASP A 110 14.56 -2.00 -9.23
C ASP A 110 13.69 -2.10 -10.50
N GLY A 111 12.36 -1.99 -10.34
CA GLY A 111 11.42 -2.06 -11.46
C GLY A 111 11.01 -3.47 -11.86
N LEU A 112 11.39 -4.48 -11.08
CA LEU A 112 10.95 -5.86 -11.33
C LEU A 112 9.45 -5.97 -11.08
N ILE A 113 8.71 -6.52 -12.05
CA ILE A 113 7.25 -6.61 -12.03
C ILE A 113 6.81 -7.93 -11.42
N TYR A 114 5.86 -7.84 -10.50
CA TYR A 114 5.20 -8.99 -9.87
C TYR A 114 3.72 -8.99 -10.25
N THR A 115 3.26 -10.09 -10.77
CA THR A 115 1.85 -10.27 -11.16
C THR A 115 1.28 -11.59 -10.72
#